data_cf58b1cc321a6deb1c131ea3e79f4eec
#
_entry.id   cf58b1cc321a6deb1c131ea3e79f4eec
#
_cell.length_a   1.000
_cell.length_b   1.000
_cell.length_c   1.000
_cell.angle_alpha   90.00
_cell.angle_beta   90.00
_cell.angle_gamma   90.00
#
_symmetry.space_group_name_H-M   'P 1'
#
loop_
_entity.id
_entity.type
_entity.pdbx_description
1 polymer ?
#
loop_
_entity_poly.entity_id
_entity_poly.type
_entity_poly.pdbx_seq_one_letter_code
_entity_poly.pdbx_strand_id
1 'polypeptide(L)'
;MKDKYCNLHVHSDCSIGDSVIKIPDLVQKIKEYGQEYCAITDHSSLMGHYSFQQECSKNNVKFLLGNELYCKKDYSKPDNRDRYHLVLIAMNQKGLENIRKIQRISVSDHFYYKPLTPHPLIFENTEGIFCSTACALSYINNQFLQGNDEEAYDFFGKLLDAFGKDNVAIELQYHPTWKNEKGEYPQNYLNEKLIEMYYDMNAKWIINTFDSHVLTDKGRILRKKIQSINWKKNENDISDTLKSNVLGTTELSYQYGRESGINDDIIQLCINNTHKIAEKCYFEPKEYGPIVPVFDKHREFKQIFCKEIY
;
A
#
# COMPACT_ATOMS: atom_id res chain seq x y z
N MET A 1 -18.75 -15.66 -13.91
CA MET A 1 -17.36 -16.19 -13.84
C MET A 1 -16.70 -15.59 -12.61
N LYS A 2 -15.81 -16.31 -11.92
CA LYS A 2 -15.00 -15.70 -10.84
C LYS A 2 -14.01 -14.74 -11.47
N ASP A 3 -13.92 -13.52 -10.95
CA ASP A 3 -12.91 -12.56 -11.35
C ASP A 3 -11.56 -12.98 -10.73
N LYS A 4 -10.53 -13.12 -11.57
CA LYS A 4 -9.18 -13.54 -11.15
C LYS A 4 -8.33 -12.41 -10.61
N TYR A 5 -8.74 -11.17 -10.81
CA TYR A 5 -8.01 -10.03 -10.29
C TYR A 5 -8.10 -10.00 -8.76
N CYS A 6 -6.97 -9.71 -8.11
CA CYS A 6 -6.92 -9.53 -6.67
C CYS A 6 -6.47 -8.12 -6.33
N ASN A 7 -7.25 -7.41 -5.53
CA ASN A 7 -6.92 -6.06 -5.07
C ASN A 7 -5.86 -6.14 -3.96
N LEU A 8 -4.60 -5.84 -4.31
CA LEU A 8 -3.44 -5.91 -3.41
C LEU A 8 -3.07 -4.56 -2.78
N HIS A 9 -3.66 -3.44 -3.24
CA HIS A 9 -3.41 -2.09 -2.74
C HIS A 9 -4.75 -1.38 -2.56
N VAL A 10 -5.25 -1.39 -1.32
CA VAL A 10 -6.60 -0.90 -0.97
C VAL A 10 -6.58 -0.16 0.35
N HIS A 11 -7.23 0.99 0.38
CA HIS A 11 -7.37 1.85 1.54
C HIS A 11 -8.80 1.86 2.07
N SER A 12 -8.95 1.57 3.35
CA SER A 12 -10.21 1.74 4.06
C SER A 12 -10.31 3.14 4.69
N ASP A 13 -11.43 3.42 5.35
CA ASP A 13 -11.62 4.64 6.15
C ASP A 13 -10.65 4.75 7.35
N CYS A 14 -9.83 3.71 7.60
CA CYS A 14 -8.69 3.76 8.52
C CYS A 14 -7.45 4.48 7.93
N SER A 15 -7.44 4.76 6.63
CA SER A 15 -6.58 5.77 5.97
C SER A 15 -7.22 7.14 6.17
N ILE A 16 -7.16 7.62 7.43
CA ILE A 16 -7.93 8.77 7.92
C ILE A 16 -7.67 10.02 7.05
N GLY A 17 -8.77 10.58 6.54
CA GLY A 17 -8.74 11.80 5.74
C GLY A 17 -8.35 11.61 4.28
N ASP A 18 -8.24 10.35 3.82
CA ASP A 18 -7.93 10.05 2.41
C ASP A 18 -8.92 9.04 1.80
N SER A 19 -9.12 7.86 2.37
CA SER A 19 -10.11 6.92 1.86
C SER A 19 -11.48 7.06 2.53
N VAL A 20 -12.51 6.68 1.78
CA VAL A 20 -13.92 6.66 2.23
C VAL A 20 -14.53 5.26 2.19
N ILE A 21 -13.70 4.24 1.96
CA ILE A 21 -14.14 2.86 1.87
C ILE A 21 -14.37 2.28 3.26
N LYS A 22 -15.61 1.96 3.58
CA LYS A 22 -15.92 1.22 4.80
C LYS A 22 -15.64 -0.26 4.61
N ILE A 23 -15.04 -0.89 5.59
CA ILE A 23 -14.63 -2.30 5.55
C ILE A 23 -15.81 -3.25 5.18
N PRO A 24 -17.01 -3.15 5.76
CA PRO A 24 -18.11 -4.01 5.36
C PRO A 24 -18.51 -3.83 3.89
N ASP A 25 -18.52 -2.58 3.40
CA ASP A 25 -18.87 -2.27 2.00
C ASP A 25 -17.80 -2.80 1.04
N LEU A 26 -16.51 -2.73 1.43
CA LEU A 26 -15.40 -3.32 0.68
C LEU A 26 -15.59 -4.82 0.50
N VAL A 27 -15.79 -5.54 1.60
CA VAL A 27 -15.91 -7.01 1.57
C VAL A 27 -17.14 -7.43 0.77
N GLN A 28 -18.25 -6.73 0.93
CA GLN A 28 -19.45 -6.99 0.12
C GLN A 28 -19.17 -6.77 -1.37
N LYS A 29 -18.41 -5.72 -1.73
CA LYS A 29 -18.08 -5.42 -3.13
C LYS A 29 -17.14 -6.45 -3.75
N ILE A 30 -16.14 -6.92 -3.01
CA ILE A 30 -15.25 -8.02 -3.40
C ILE A 30 -16.07 -9.28 -3.72
N LYS A 31 -17.03 -9.60 -2.86
CA LYS A 31 -17.95 -10.75 -3.05
C LYS A 31 -18.83 -10.58 -4.29
N GLU A 32 -19.38 -9.38 -4.52
CA GLU A 32 -20.17 -9.06 -5.73
C GLU A 32 -19.35 -9.26 -7.01
N TYR A 33 -18.07 -8.88 -7.00
CA TYR A 33 -17.15 -9.10 -8.13
C TYR A 33 -16.73 -10.57 -8.30
N GLY A 34 -17.02 -11.42 -7.33
CA GLY A 34 -16.61 -12.83 -7.33
C GLY A 34 -15.10 -13.00 -7.14
N GLN A 35 -14.44 -12.04 -6.54
CA GLN A 35 -13.03 -12.10 -6.20
C GLN A 35 -12.81 -12.93 -4.93
N GLU A 36 -11.73 -13.69 -4.90
CA GLU A 36 -11.44 -14.61 -3.79
C GLU A 36 -10.63 -13.96 -2.69
N TYR A 37 -9.75 -13.01 -3.05
CA TYR A 37 -8.79 -12.36 -2.16
C TYR A 37 -8.94 -10.84 -2.21
N CYS A 38 -8.66 -10.20 -1.08
CA CYS A 38 -8.49 -8.75 -1.01
C CYS A 38 -7.47 -8.39 0.06
N ALA A 39 -6.61 -7.40 -0.22
CA ALA A 39 -5.73 -6.82 0.77
C ALA A 39 -6.37 -5.59 1.43
N ILE A 40 -5.89 -5.26 2.64
CA ILE A 40 -6.02 -3.96 3.25
C ILE A 40 -4.61 -3.42 3.48
N THR A 41 -4.32 -2.23 2.97
CA THR A 41 -2.99 -1.62 2.99
C THR A 41 -3.07 -0.14 3.38
N ASP A 42 -3.79 0.17 4.44
CA ASP A 42 -4.00 1.54 4.91
C ASP A 42 -2.70 2.31 5.14
N HIS A 43 -2.73 3.62 4.90
CA HIS A 43 -1.60 4.53 5.08
C HIS A 43 -1.08 4.53 6.51
N SER A 44 0.07 3.92 6.75
CA SER A 44 0.76 3.85 8.03
C SER A 44 -0.20 3.61 9.21
N SER A 45 -1.17 2.71 8.99
CA SER A 45 -2.24 2.36 9.94
C SER A 45 -2.55 0.87 9.87
N LEU A 46 -2.71 0.24 11.03
CA LEU A 46 -3.13 -1.16 11.16
C LEU A 46 -4.50 -1.27 11.85
N MET A 47 -5.21 -0.17 12.02
CA MET A 47 -6.47 -0.12 12.77
C MET A 47 -7.57 -0.96 12.12
N GLY A 48 -7.56 -1.06 10.78
CA GLY A 48 -8.54 -1.82 10.01
C GLY A 48 -8.34 -3.34 10.04
N HIS A 49 -7.15 -3.84 10.41
CA HIS A 49 -6.79 -5.26 10.25
C HIS A 49 -7.78 -6.23 10.91
N TYR A 50 -8.10 -6.00 12.18
CA TYR A 50 -9.00 -6.89 12.91
C TYR A 50 -10.42 -6.89 12.33
N SER A 51 -10.99 -5.72 12.10
CA SER A 51 -12.33 -5.58 11.53
C SER A 51 -12.40 -6.18 10.13
N PHE A 52 -11.35 -5.99 9.31
CA PHE A 52 -11.26 -6.55 7.97
C PHE A 52 -11.19 -8.08 8.00
N GLN A 53 -10.34 -8.66 8.84
CA GLN A 53 -10.26 -10.10 9.04
C GLN A 53 -11.62 -10.68 9.44
N GLN A 54 -12.29 -10.09 10.43
CA GLN A 54 -13.59 -10.56 10.91
C GLN A 54 -14.66 -10.49 9.81
N GLU A 55 -14.69 -9.38 9.06
CA GLU A 55 -15.71 -9.20 8.01
C GLU A 55 -15.46 -10.13 6.81
N CYS A 56 -14.18 -10.29 6.40
CA CYS A 56 -13.81 -11.25 5.36
C CYS A 56 -14.17 -12.69 5.74
N SER A 57 -13.86 -13.11 6.96
CA SER A 57 -14.16 -14.46 7.46
C SER A 57 -15.66 -14.75 7.45
N LYS A 58 -16.51 -13.79 7.85
CA LYS A 58 -17.99 -13.92 7.79
C LYS A 58 -18.50 -14.10 6.36
N ASN A 59 -17.81 -13.53 5.39
CA ASN A 59 -18.23 -13.48 4.00
C ASN A 59 -17.51 -14.50 3.09
N ASN A 60 -16.65 -15.35 3.64
CA ASN A 60 -15.81 -16.32 2.91
C ASN A 60 -14.92 -15.64 1.85
N VAL A 61 -14.39 -14.46 2.16
CA VAL A 61 -13.35 -13.77 1.40
C VAL A 61 -12.02 -14.00 2.10
N LYS A 62 -10.98 -14.32 1.36
CA LYS A 62 -9.62 -14.46 1.90
C LYS A 62 -8.96 -13.08 2.02
N PHE A 63 -8.56 -12.73 3.23
CA PHE A 63 -7.97 -11.44 3.55
C PHE A 63 -6.44 -11.47 3.50
N LEU A 64 -5.85 -10.36 3.10
CA LEU A 64 -4.39 -10.13 3.15
C LEU A 64 -4.15 -8.88 4.01
N LEU A 65 -3.25 -8.99 4.98
CA LEU A 65 -2.95 -7.93 5.93
C LEU A 65 -1.66 -7.23 5.54
N GLY A 66 -1.78 -5.97 5.17
CA GLY A 66 -0.67 -5.14 4.72
C GLY A 66 -0.71 -3.73 5.30
N ASN A 67 0.22 -2.93 4.83
CA ASN A 67 0.34 -1.52 5.20
C ASN A 67 1.04 -0.76 4.08
N GLU A 68 0.54 0.39 3.68
CA GLU A 68 1.29 1.32 2.86
C GLU A 68 2.00 2.32 3.76
N LEU A 69 3.32 2.20 3.81
CA LEU A 69 4.16 3.02 4.67
C LEU A 69 4.41 4.40 4.06
N TYR A 70 4.48 5.42 4.92
CA TYR A 70 5.17 6.66 4.59
C TYR A 70 6.66 6.47 4.90
N CYS A 71 7.47 6.34 3.87
CA CYS A 71 8.90 6.08 4.00
C CYS A 71 9.72 7.37 3.95
N LYS A 72 10.88 7.36 4.63
CA LYS A 72 11.94 8.33 4.49
C LYS A 72 13.28 7.62 4.25
N LYS A 73 14.24 8.33 3.64
CA LYS A 73 15.49 7.73 3.17
C LYS A 73 16.31 7.10 4.30
N ASP A 74 16.42 7.76 5.43
CA ASP A 74 17.24 7.34 6.55
C ASP A 74 16.68 7.80 7.91
N TYR A 75 17.49 7.70 8.98
CA TYR A 75 17.10 8.15 10.33
C TYR A 75 17.26 9.66 10.56
N SER A 76 17.69 10.44 9.57
CA SER A 76 17.84 11.88 9.69
C SER A 76 16.52 12.59 10.00
N LYS A 77 16.58 13.86 10.41
CA LYS A 77 15.38 14.66 10.61
C LYS A 77 14.59 14.73 9.31
N PRO A 78 13.27 14.46 9.34
CA PRO A 78 12.47 14.45 8.12
C PRO A 78 12.41 15.85 7.50
N ASP A 79 12.67 15.93 6.20
CA ASP A 79 12.21 17.03 5.36
C ASP A 79 10.73 16.78 4.99
N ASN A 80 9.94 17.82 4.76
CA ASN A 80 8.55 17.71 4.31
C ASN A 80 8.40 16.97 2.96
N ARG A 81 9.50 16.77 2.23
CA ARG A 81 9.56 16.06 0.95
C ARG A 81 9.82 14.56 1.07
N ASP A 82 10.30 14.10 2.24
CA ASP A 82 10.62 12.70 2.50
C ASP A 82 9.37 11.92 2.92
N ARG A 83 8.47 11.67 1.99
CA ARG A 83 7.24 10.88 2.22
C ARG A 83 6.98 9.98 1.04
N TYR A 84 7.86 9.01 0.87
CA TYR A 84 7.72 8.02 -0.17
C TYR A 84 6.80 6.89 0.29
N HIS A 85 6.13 6.26 -0.66
CA HIS A 85 5.24 5.14 -0.38
C HIS A 85 5.93 3.81 -0.66
N LEU A 86 5.59 2.79 0.14
CA LEU A 86 6.00 1.41 -0.06
C LEU A 86 4.92 0.50 0.54
N VAL A 87 4.44 -0.47 -0.23
CA VAL A 87 3.41 -1.40 0.23
C VAL A 87 4.06 -2.67 0.77
N LEU A 88 3.68 -3.06 1.98
CA LEU A 88 4.07 -4.30 2.62
C LEU A 88 2.84 -5.17 2.87
N ILE A 89 2.92 -6.47 2.56
CA ILE A 89 1.86 -7.46 2.82
C ILE A 89 2.48 -8.63 3.60
N ALA A 90 1.86 -9.03 4.70
CA ALA A 90 2.32 -10.18 5.46
C ALA A 90 2.06 -11.49 4.69
N MET A 91 3.08 -12.35 4.59
CA MET A 91 2.97 -13.69 4.01
C MET A 91 2.72 -14.77 5.08
N ASN A 92 2.96 -14.45 6.34
CA ASN A 92 2.83 -15.37 7.47
C ASN A 92 2.80 -14.59 8.78
N GLN A 93 2.70 -15.31 9.89
CA GLN A 93 2.65 -14.73 11.24
C GLN A 93 3.87 -13.84 11.53
N LYS A 94 5.07 -14.28 11.13
CA LYS A 94 6.30 -13.50 11.34
C LYS A 94 6.30 -12.19 10.57
N GLY A 95 5.83 -12.21 9.32
CA GLY A 95 5.67 -11.00 8.51
C GLY A 95 4.69 -10.01 9.14
N LEU A 96 3.56 -10.50 9.68
CA LEU A 96 2.59 -9.66 10.39
C LEU A 96 3.19 -9.03 11.66
N GLU A 97 3.98 -9.78 12.41
CA GLU A 97 4.70 -9.29 13.59
C GLU A 97 5.74 -8.22 13.21
N ASN A 98 6.46 -8.43 12.11
CA ASN A 98 7.43 -7.47 11.58
C ASN A 98 6.75 -6.17 11.09
N ILE A 99 5.63 -6.26 10.36
CA ILE A 99 4.84 -5.08 9.98
C ILE A 99 4.36 -4.31 11.22
N ARG A 100 3.84 -5.00 12.24
CA ARG A 100 3.44 -4.39 13.52
C ARG A 100 4.61 -3.72 14.24
N LYS A 101 5.79 -4.35 14.23
CA LYS A 101 7.02 -3.79 14.82
C LYS A 101 7.44 -2.51 14.09
N ILE A 102 7.51 -2.56 12.74
CA ILE A 102 7.83 -1.39 11.92
C ILE A 102 6.85 -0.25 12.23
N GLN A 103 5.56 -0.51 12.18
CA GLN A 103 4.53 0.51 12.44
C GLN A 103 4.64 1.09 13.85
N ARG A 104 4.84 0.26 14.87
CA ARG A 104 5.02 0.72 16.26
C ARG A 104 6.20 1.67 16.39
N ILE A 105 7.37 1.31 15.84
CA ILE A 105 8.58 2.14 15.90
C ILE A 105 8.37 3.44 15.12
N SER A 106 7.73 3.38 13.95
CA SER A 106 7.44 4.57 13.15
C SER A 106 6.52 5.57 13.88
N VAL A 107 5.57 5.06 14.66
CA VAL A 107 4.67 5.89 15.47
C VAL A 107 5.38 6.45 16.71
N SER A 108 6.17 5.62 17.44
CA SER A 108 6.77 6.05 18.69
C SER A 108 7.99 6.95 18.50
N ASP A 109 8.85 6.64 17.50
CA ASP A 109 10.19 7.22 17.42
C ASP A 109 10.37 8.14 16.20
N HIS A 110 9.49 8.01 15.19
CA HIS A 110 9.63 8.71 13.90
C HIS A 110 8.37 9.46 13.47
N PHE A 111 7.54 9.90 14.41
CA PHE A 111 6.35 10.66 14.10
C PHE A 111 6.69 12.12 13.80
N TYR A 112 6.38 12.55 12.55
CA TYR A 112 6.45 13.95 12.14
C TYR A 112 5.24 14.26 11.25
N TYR A 113 4.18 14.79 11.85
CA TYR A 113 2.84 14.94 11.28
C TYR A 113 2.17 13.62 10.85
N LYS A 114 2.96 12.63 10.47
CA LYS A 114 2.58 11.25 10.15
C LYS A 114 3.68 10.30 10.63
N PRO A 115 3.39 9.01 10.86
CA PRO A 115 4.43 8.03 11.12
C PRO A 115 5.35 7.92 9.88
N LEU A 116 6.63 8.18 10.02
CA LEU A 116 7.62 8.08 8.95
C LEU A 116 8.54 6.90 9.19
N THR A 117 8.62 5.99 8.25
CA THR A 117 9.42 4.77 8.36
C THR A 117 10.75 4.95 7.63
N PRO A 118 11.91 4.97 8.33
CA PRO A 118 13.20 4.96 7.68
C PRO A 118 13.43 3.68 6.88
N HIS A 119 14.00 3.76 5.67
CA HIS A 119 14.31 2.58 4.86
C HIS A 119 15.15 1.53 5.61
N PRO A 120 16.19 1.88 6.41
CA PRO A 120 16.94 0.89 7.18
C PRO A 120 16.06 0.08 8.14
N LEU A 121 15.08 0.72 8.81
CA LEU A 121 14.14 0.01 9.69
C LEU A 121 13.32 -1.05 8.92
N ILE A 122 12.97 -0.76 7.66
CA ILE A 122 12.27 -1.72 6.81
C ILE A 122 13.21 -2.88 6.48
N PHE A 123 14.42 -2.58 5.98
CA PHE A 123 15.38 -3.58 5.54
C PHE A 123 15.84 -4.53 6.65
N GLU A 124 15.83 -4.08 7.90
CA GLU A 124 16.12 -4.90 9.08
C GLU A 124 14.97 -5.84 9.48
N ASN A 125 13.77 -5.72 8.90
CA ASN A 125 12.57 -6.43 9.33
C ASN A 125 11.77 -7.03 8.17
N THR A 126 12.41 -7.63 7.18
CA THR A 126 11.79 -8.10 5.92
C THR A 126 11.24 -9.52 5.97
N GLU A 127 11.65 -10.34 6.96
CA GLU A 127 11.25 -11.75 7.04
C GLU A 127 9.72 -11.91 7.07
N GLY A 128 9.22 -12.76 6.18
CA GLY A 128 7.78 -13.05 6.07
C GLY A 128 6.94 -11.94 5.44
N ILE A 129 7.56 -10.95 4.78
CA ILE A 129 6.89 -9.83 4.15
C ILE A 129 7.05 -9.89 2.64
N PHE A 130 5.97 -9.66 1.92
CA PHE A 130 5.94 -9.34 0.49
C PHE A 130 5.92 -7.81 0.35
N CYS A 131 6.75 -7.29 -0.58
CA CYS A 131 6.90 -5.86 -0.83
C CYS A 131 6.41 -5.51 -2.24
N SER A 132 5.73 -4.37 -2.40
CA SER A 132 5.41 -3.77 -3.70
C SER A 132 5.94 -2.35 -3.77
N THR A 133 6.32 -1.91 -4.98
CA THR A 133 6.90 -0.57 -5.21
C THR A 133 5.91 0.57 -5.00
N ALA A 134 4.66 0.27 -4.72
CA ALA A 134 3.58 1.24 -4.45
C ALA A 134 3.25 2.19 -5.61
N CYS A 135 2.67 3.33 -5.30
CA CYS A 135 2.08 4.29 -6.23
C CYS A 135 3.09 5.31 -6.80
N ALA A 136 2.60 6.31 -7.52
CA ALA A 136 3.42 7.40 -8.08
C ALA A 136 4.26 8.15 -7.03
N LEU A 137 3.89 8.07 -5.74
CA LEU A 137 4.65 8.67 -4.64
C LEU A 137 5.75 7.76 -4.09
N SER A 138 6.03 6.61 -4.71
CA SER A 138 7.14 5.75 -4.30
C SER A 138 8.49 6.42 -4.51
N TYR A 139 9.51 5.92 -3.79
CA TYR A 139 10.88 6.42 -3.97
C TYR A 139 11.39 6.20 -5.39
N ILE A 140 11.14 5.02 -5.97
CA ILE A 140 11.52 4.67 -7.35
C ILE A 140 10.89 5.63 -8.35
N ASN A 141 9.57 5.81 -8.28
CA ASN A 141 8.86 6.70 -9.19
C ASN A 141 9.30 8.15 -9.06
N ASN A 142 9.61 8.59 -7.83
CA ASN A 142 10.15 9.92 -7.60
C ASN A 142 11.53 10.11 -8.25
N GLN A 143 12.41 9.10 -8.20
CA GLN A 143 13.71 9.16 -8.88
C GLN A 143 13.54 9.22 -10.39
N PHE A 144 12.67 8.42 -10.99
CA PHE A 144 12.37 8.49 -12.43
C PHE A 144 11.84 9.86 -12.86
N LEU A 145 10.94 10.48 -12.09
CA LEU A 145 10.43 11.82 -12.38
C LEU A 145 11.50 12.92 -12.27
N GLN A 146 12.58 12.68 -11.52
CA GLN A 146 13.73 13.57 -11.41
C GLN A 146 14.83 13.28 -12.44
N GLY A 147 14.70 12.23 -13.26
CA GLY A 147 15.72 11.79 -14.19
C GLY A 147 16.91 11.06 -13.55
N ASN A 148 16.73 10.55 -12.33
CA ASN A 148 17.75 9.82 -11.58
C ASN A 148 17.54 8.31 -11.74
N ASP A 149 17.55 7.81 -12.97
CA ASP A 149 17.23 6.41 -13.28
C ASP A 149 18.15 5.44 -12.53
N GLU A 150 19.45 5.73 -12.45
CA GLU A 150 20.44 4.91 -11.73
C GLU A 150 20.04 4.69 -10.25
N GLU A 151 19.65 5.74 -9.55
CA GLU A 151 19.21 5.65 -8.14
C GLU A 151 17.90 4.86 -8.00
N ALA A 152 17.00 4.94 -9.00
CA ALA A 152 15.78 4.13 -9.03
C ALA A 152 16.09 2.63 -9.13
N TYR A 153 17.01 2.25 -10.04
CA TYR A 153 17.46 0.87 -10.21
C TYR A 153 18.22 0.36 -8.99
N ASP A 154 19.11 1.16 -8.42
CA ASP A 154 19.85 0.83 -7.19
C ASP A 154 18.91 0.57 -6.03
N PHE A 155 17.89 1.41 -5.85
CA PHE A 155 16.92 1.21 -4.78
C PHE A 155 16.08 -0.04 -4.98
N PHE A 156 15.66 -0.33 -6.22
CA PHE A 156 14.98 -1.59 -6.51
C PHE A 156 15.87 -2.80 -6.24
N GLY A 157 17.16 -2.71 -6.59
CA GLY A 157 18.16 -3.72 -6.22
C GLY A 157 18.24 -3.97 -4.70
N LYS A 158 18.25 -2.89 -3.90
CA LYS A 158 18.21 -2.99 -2.42
C LYS A 158 16.94 -3.67 -1.91
N LEU A 159 15.79 -3.43 -2.55
CA LEU A 159 14.55 -4.16 -2.21
C LEU A 159 14.67 -5.66 -2.53
N LEU A 160 15.22 -6.02 -3.70
CA LEU A 160 15.43 -7.42 -4.08
C LEU A 160 16.40 -8.13 -3.13
N ASP A 161 17.45 -7.45 -2.69
CA ASP A 161 18.44 -8.01 -1.75
C ASP A 161 17.84 -8.19 -0.34
N ALA A 162 17.06 -7.22 0.13
CA ALA A 162 16.50 -7.25 1.48
C ALA A 162 15.32 -8.21 1.65
N PHE A 163 14.40 -8.26 0.68
CA PHE A 163 13.19 -9.10 0.75
C PHE A 163 13.36 -10.45 0.05
N GLY A 164 14.37 -10.58 -0.83
CA GLY A 164 14.52 -11.69 -1.77
C GLY A 164 13.69 -11.49 -3.04
N LYS A 165 14.25 -11.91 -4.19
CA LYS A 165 13.65 -11.73 -5.53
C LYS A 165 12.22 -12.25 -5.67
N ASP A 166 11.87 -13.25 -4.88
CA ASP A 166 10.55 -13.89 -4.89
C ASP A 166 9.48 -13.11 -4.12
N ASN A 167 9.87 -12.05 -3.40
CA ASN A 167 9.01 -11.33 -2.47
C ASN A 167 8.87 -9.84 -2.79
N VAL A 168 9.30 -9.40 -3.98
CA VAL A 168 9.18 -8.01 -4.42
C VAL A 168 8.46 -7.95 -5.76
N ALA A 169 7.46 -7.07 -5.87
CA ALA A 169 6.77 -6.77 -7.11
C ALA A 169 6.99 -5.33 -7.55
N ILE A 170 7.15 -5.15 -8.85
CA ILE A 170 6.96 -3.85 -9.50
C ILE A 170 5.46 -3.61 -9.66
N GLU A 171 4.99 -2.46 -9.22
CA GLU A 171 3.58 -2.09 -9.23
C GLU A 171 3.30 -1.02 -10.29
N LEU A 172 2.51 -1.38 -11.29
CA LEU A 172 1.96 -0.46 -12.27
C LEU A 172 0.63 0.09 -11.76
N GLN A 173 0.34 1.34 -12.10
CA GLN A 173 -0.98 1.91 -11.87
C GLN A 173 -1.53 2.49 -13.17
N TYR A 174 -2.78 2.19 -13.47
CA TYR A 174 -3.42 2.63 -14.70
C TYR A 174 -4.31 3.86 -14.43
N HIS A 175 -3.70 5.05 -14.57
CA HIS A 175 -4.37 6.33 -14.38
C HIS A 175 -4.38 7.15 -15.70
N PRO A 176 -5.12 6.69 -16.71
CA PRO A 176 -5.04 7.24 -18.07
C PRO A 176 -5.47 8.70 -18.19
N THR A 177 -6.20 9.20 -17.20
CA THR A 177 -6.70 10.59 -17.19
C THR A 177 -5.86 11.55 -16.37
N TRP A 178 -4.82 11.07 -15.67
CA TRP A 178 -3.99 11.93 -14.86
C TRP A 178 -2.99 12.71 -15.72
N LYS A 179 -3.18 14.03 -15.74
CA LYS A 179 -2.28 14.99 -16.41
C LYS A 179 -1.63 15.91 -15.39
N ASN A 180 -0.34 16.22 -15.62
CA ASN A 180 0.34 17.27 -14.86
C ASN A 180 -0.06 18.66 -15.42
N GLU A 181 0.48 19.74 -14.82
CA GLU A 181 0.23 21.11 -15.23
C GLU A 181 0.64 21.42 -16.70
N LYS A 182 1.56 20.63 -17.26
CA LYS A 182 2.01 20.73 -18.66
C LYS A 182 1.12 19.94 -19.63
N GLY A 183 0.12 19.21 -19.14
CA GLY A 183 -0.76 18.35 -19.95
C GLY A 183 -0.16 16.99 -20.32
N GLU A 184 1.00 16.64 -19.75
CA GLU A 184 1.64 15.34 -19.91
C GLU A 184 0.97 14.30 -19.01
N TYR A 185 1.14 13.00 -19.32
CA TYR A 185 0.64 11.87 -18.55
C TYR A 185 1.78 11.21 -17.74
N PRO A 186 2.12 11.71 -16.54
CA PRO A 186 3.27 11.23 -15.78
C PRO A 186 3.17 9.74 -15.47
N GLN A 187 1.95 9.22 -15.23
CA GLN A 187 1.76 7.81 -14.92
C GLN A 187 2.11 6.89 -16.10
N ASN A 188 1.82 7.30 -17.34
CA ASN A 188 2.19 6.50 -18.51
C ASN A 188 3.72 6.42 -18.64
N TYR A 189 4.42 7.55 -18.49
CA TYR A 189 5.89 7.57 -18.44
C TYR A 189 6.44 6.67 -17.32
N LEU A 190 5.86 6.74 -16.11
CA LEU A 190 6.29 5.87 -15.00
C LEU A 190 6.05 4.39 -15.31
N ASN A 191 4.91 4.05 -15.89
CA ASN A 191 4.62 2.66 -16.27
C ASN A 191 5.62 2.14 -17.32
N GLU A 192 6.01 2.96 -18.30
CA GLU A 192 7.04 2.61 -19.28
C GLU A 192 8.38 2.31 -18.57
N LYS A 193 8.85 3.20 -17.69
CA LYS A 193 10.06 3.02 -16.91
C LYS A 193 10.03 1.78 -16.00
N LEU A 194 8.89 1.52 -15.38
CA LEU A 194 8.71 0.35 -14.52
C LEU A 194 8.68 -0.96 -15.31
N ILE A 195 8.14 -0.95 -16.54
CA ILE A 195 8.18 -2.11 -17.44
C ILE A 195 9.61 -2.33 -17.95
N GLU A 196 10.34 -1.29 -18.32
CA GLU A 196 11.78 -1.37 -18.65
C GLU A 196 12.55 -2.01 -17.48
N MET A 197 12.41 -1.48 -16.27
CA MET A 197 13.03 -2.02 -15.06
C MET A 197 12.66 -3.49 -14.81
N TYR A 198 11.41 -3.89 -15.06
CA TYR A 198 10.98 -5.28 -14.91
C TYR A 198 11.79 -6.23 -15.78
N TYR A 199 12.03 -5.88 -17.04
CA TYR A 199 12.82 -6.70 -17.98
C TYR A 199 14.32 -6.63 -17.67
N ASP A 200 14.86 -5.42 -17.45
CA ASP A 200 16.29 -5.20 -17.24
C ASP A 200 16.83 -5.88 -15.98
N MET A 201 16.04 -5.81 -14.89
CA MET A 201 16.40 -6.43 -13.61
C MET A 201 15.97 -7.91 -13.52
N ASN A 202 15.35 -8.45 -14.57
CA ASN A 202 14.75 -9.80 -14.56
C ASN A 202 13.91 -10.02 -13.29
N ALA A 203 13.06 -9.03 -12.98
CA ALA A 203 12.21 -9.09 -11.82
C ALA A 203 11.16 -10.21 -11.95
N LYS A 204 10.83 -10.87 -10.86
CA LYS A 204 9.88 -12.00 -10.89
C LYS A 204 8.45 -11.56 -11.04
N TRP A 205 8.09 -10.44 -10.41
CA TRP A 205 6.71 -10.01 -10.31
C TRP A 205 6.52 -8.59 -10.84
N ILE A 206 5.57 -8.44 -11.73
CA ILE A 206 4.97 -7.19 -12.14
C ILE A 206 3.46 -7.30 -11.94
N ILE A 207 2.84 -6.32 -11.32
CA ILE A 207 1.41 -6.28 -11.02
C ILE A 207 0.81 -4.95 -11.45
N ASN A 208 -0.50 -4.90 -11.63
CA ASN A 208 -1.20 -3.63 -11.63
C ASN A 208 -2.08 -3.52 -10.39
N THR A 209 -2.19 -2.32 -9.84
CA THR A 209 -3.15 -1.99 -8.80
C THR A 209 -3.93 -0.74 -9.16
N PHE A 210 -4.98 -0.48 -8.38
CA PHE A 210 -5.83 0.70 -8.55
C PHE A 210 -5.64 1.70 -7.42
N ASP A 211 -4.84 1.35 -6.41
CA ASP A 211 -4.68 2.20 -5.23
C ASP A 211 -6.05 2.68 -4.74
N SER A 212 -6.89 1.70 -4.40
CA SER A 212 -8.34 1.88 -4.27
C SER A 212 -8.70 2.69 -3.03
N HIS A 213 -9.35 3.83 -3.23
CA HIS A 213 -9.77 4.72 -2.15
C HIS A 213 -11.28 4.96 -2.13
N VAL A 214 -11.98 4.50 -3.15
CA VAL A 214 -13.43 4.65 -3.31
C VAL A 214 -14.03 3.42 -3.97
N LEU A 215 -15.29 3.12 -3.66
CA LEU A 215 -16.06 2.02 -4.30
C LEU A 215 -17.00 2.53 -5.39
N THR A 216 -17.37 3.80 -5.37
CA THR A 216 -18.42 4.38 -6.22
C THR A 216 -18.12 5.84 -6.56
N ASP A 217 -18.83 6.36 -7.56
CA ASP A 217 -18.76 7.79 -7.92
C ASP A 217 -19.20 8.72 -6.78
N LYS A 218 -20.18 8.29 -5.95
CA LYS A 218 -20.55 9.02 -4.73
C LYS A 218 -19.37 9.08 -3.74
N GLY A 219 -18.62 7.99 -3.62
CA GLY A 219 -17.41 7.93 -2.81
C GLY A 219 -16.35 8.93 -3.31
N ARG A 220 -16.18 9.08 -4.64
CA ARG A 220 -15.25 10.08 -5.20
C ARG A 220 -15.62 11.51 -4.79
N ILE A 221 -16.88 11.87 -4.89
CA ILE A 221 -17.36 13.19 -4.48
C ILE A 221 -17.08 13.42 -2.99
N LEU A 222 -17.35 12.42 -2.14
CA LEU A 222 -17.09 12.49 -0.72
C LEU A 222 -15.59 12.59 -0.42
N ARG A 223 -14.75 11.76 -1.06
CA ARG A 223 -13.28 11.83 -0.93
C ARG A 223 -12.76 13.22 -1.28
N LYS A 224 -13.20 13.78 -2.40
CA LYS A 224 -12.81 15.12 -2.85
C LYS A 224 -13.13 16.19 -1.78
N LYS A 225 -14.30 16.12 -1.14
CA LYS A 225 -14.67 17.02 -0.03
C LYS A 225 -13.74 16.84 1.18
N ILE A 226 -13.46 15.60 1.57
CA ILE A 226 -12.57 15.30 2.70
C ILE A 226 -11.16 15.82 2.41
N GLN A 227 -10.64 15.59 1.20
CA GLN A 227 -9.34 16.10 0.79
C GLN A 227 -9.30 17.62 0.76
N SER A 228 -10.38 18.30 0.32
CA SER A 228 -10.45 19.77 0.32
C SER A 228 -10.33 20.35 1.74
N ILE A 229 -10.98 19.70 2.71
CA ILE A 229 -10.88 20.11 4.13
C ILE A 229 -9.46 19.87 4.65
N ASN A 230 -8.89 18.68 4.41
CA ASN A 230 -7.57 18.32 4.91
C ASN A 230 -6.45 19.17 4.29
N TRP A 231 -6.53 19.47 3.02
CA TRP A 231 -5.52 20.24 2.29
C TRP A 231 -5.78 21.75 2.33
N LYS A 232 -6.90 22.18 2.94
CA LYS A 232 -7.34 23.58 2.97
C LYS A 232 -7.39 24.21 1.57
N LYS A 233 -7.86 23.44 0.59
CA LYS A 233 -8.03 23.86 -0.80
C LYS A 233 -9.50 23.89 -1.19
N ASN A 234 -9.88 24.70 -2.18
CA ASN A 234 -11.21 24.64 -2.76
C ASN A 234 -11.44 23.26 -3.42
N GLU A 235 -12.65 22.72 -3.37
CA GLU A 235 -13.00 21.48 -4.06
C GLU A 235 -12.67 21.53 -5.56
N ASN A 236 -12.80 22.70 -6.18
CA ASN A 236 -12.51 22.90 -7.59
C ASN A 236 -11.00 22.84 -7.92
N ASP A 237 -10.14 23.11 -6.93
CA ASP A 237 -8.69 23.08 -7.07
C ASP A 237 -8.12 21.67 -6.80
N ILE A 238 -8.96 20.75 -6.34
CA ILE A 238 -8.61 19.34 -6.18
C ILE A 238 -8.93 18.66 -7.49
N SER A 239 -7.88 18.28 -8.20
CA SER A 239 -8.05 17.65 -9.50
C SER A 239 -8.85 16.34 -9.39
N ASP A 240 -9.76 16.14 -10.31
CA ASP A 240 -10.50 14.88 -10.50
C ASP A 240 -9.61 13.77 -11.10
N THR A 241 -8.30 13.87 -10.78
CA THR A 241 -7.22 13.18 -11.47
C THR A 241 -7.27 11.68 -11.33
N LEU A 242 -7.98 11.16 -10.32
CA LEU A 242 -7.91 9.76 -9.98
C LEU A 242 -9.28 9.07 -10.11
N LYS A 243 -9.90 9.19 -11.29
CA LYS A 243 -11.12 8.42 -11.63
C LYS A 243 -10.92 6.92 -11.52
N SER A 244 -9.68 6.47 -11.60
CA SER A 244 -9.26 5.06 -11.54
C SER A 244 -8.91 4.57 -10.13
N ASN A 245 -8.93 5.39 -9.07
CA ASN A 245 -8.76 4.92 -7.67
C ASN A 245 -10.01 4.18 -7.15
N VAL A 246 -10.59 3.34 -7.96
CA VAL A 246 -11.74 2.49 -7.64
C VAL A 246 -11.28 1.08 -7.32
N LEU A 247 -12.17 0.26 -6.81
CA LEU A 247 -11.87 -1.16 -6.61
C LEU A 247 -11.68 -1.84 -7.97
N GLY A 248 -10.52 -2.48 -8.17
CA GLY A 248 -10.11 -3.06 -9.43
C GLY A 248 -10.85 -4.36 -9.78
N THR A 249 -11.00 -4.59 -11.08
CA THR A 249 -11.48 -5.85 -11.67
C THR A 249 -10.64 -6.21 -12.89
N THR A 250 -10.74 -7.44 -13.35
CA THR A 250 -10.11 -7.87 -14.61
C THR A 250 -10.55 -6.97 -15.78
N GLU A 251 -11.85 -6.64 -15.88
CA GLU A 251 -12.38 -5.78 -16.92
C GLU A 251 -11.77 -4.36 -16.89
N LEU A 252 -11.75 -3.73 -15.71
CA LEU A 252 -11.16 -2.42 -15.50
C LEU A 252 -9.65 -2.42 -15.76
N SER A 253 -8.95 -3.51 -15.42
CA SER A 253 -7.52 -3.64 -15.73
C SER A 253 -7.25 -3.61 -17.22
N TYR A 254 -8.04 -4.31 -18.02
CA TYR A 254 -7.93 -4.23 -19.48
C TYR A 254 -8.33 -2.85 -20.03
N GLN A 255 -9.44 -2.30 -19.53
CA GLN A 255 -9.90 -0.99 -19.98
C GLN A 255 -8.83 0.08 -19.74
N TYR A 256 -8.43 0.29 -18.50
CA TYR A 256 -7.50 1.37 -18.16
C TYR A 256 -6.05 1.08 -18.58
N GLY A 257 -5.66 -0.19 -18.62
CA GLY A 257 -4.36 -0.59 -19.16
C GLY A 257 -4.22 -0.20 -20.63
N ARG A 258 -5.21 -0.54 -21.47
CA ARG A 258 -5.24 -0.14 -22.90
C ARG A 258 -5.31 1.37 -23.09
N GLU A 259 -6.13 2.07 -22.30
CA GLU A 259 -6.19 3.53 -22.29
C GLU A 259 -4.85 4.18 -21.89
N SER A 260 -4.04 3.49 -21.07
CA SER A 260 -2.68 3.90 -20.67
C SER A 260 -1.59 3.43 -21.64
N GLY A 261 -1.94 2.80 -22.76
CA GLY A 261 -0.99 2.33 -23.77
C GLY A 261 -0.28 1.03 -23.46
N ILE A 262 -0.72 0.29 -22.42
CA ILE A 262 -0.13 -0.99 -22.02
C ILE A 262 -0.70 -2.12 -22.90
N ASN A 263 0.17 -3.01 -23.37
CA ASN A 263 -0.27 -4.14 -24.18
C ASN A 263 -0.98 -5.22 -23.35
N ASP A 264 -1.84 -6.00 -24.00
CA ASP A 264 -2.68 -7.01 -23.37
C ASP A 264 -1.89 -8.11 -22.66
N ASP A 265 -0.70 -8.46 -23.16
CA ASP A 265 0.13 -9.52 -22.56
C ASP A 265 0.65 -9.07 -21.19
N ILE A 266 1.10 -7.82 -21.06
CA ILE A 266 1.50 -7.24 -19.75
C ILE A 266 0.30 -7.11 -18.82
N ILE A 267 -0.85 -6.65 -19.34
CA ILE A 267 -2.08 -6.55 -18.52
C ILE A 267 -2.46 -7.93 -17.97
N GLN A 268 -2.49 -8.96 -18.84
CA GLN A 268 -2.82 -10.33 -18.43
C GLN A 268 -1.80 -10.90 -17.44
N LEU A 269 -0.50 -10.63 -17.65
CA LEU A 269 0.57 -11.03 -16.74
C LEU A 269 0.37 -10.40 -15.37
N CYS A 270 0.10 -9.09 -15.32
CA CYS A 270 -0.18 -8.37 -14.08
C CYS A 270 -1.37 -8.98 -13.32
N ILE A 271 -2.50 -9.20 -14.00
CA ILE A 271 -3.71 -9.81 -13.41
C ILE A 271 -3.38 -11.19 -12.82
N ASN A 272 -2.71 -12.05 -13.58
CA ASN A 272 -2.33 -13.40 -13.11
C ASN A 272 -1.40 -13.33 -11.89
N ASN A 273 -0.48 -12.36 -11.87
CA ASN A 273 0.46 -12.18 -10.79
C ASN A 273 -0.22 -11.67 -9.51
N THR A 274 -1.25 -10.80 -9.60
CA THR A 274 -2.00 -10.40 -8.40
C THR A 274 -2.59 -11.60 -7.68
N HIS A 275 -3.14 -12.56 -8.44
CA HIS A 275 -3.71 -13.77 -7.86
C HIS A 275 -2.65 -14.67 -7.21
N LYS A 276 -1.53 -14.95 -7.91
CA LYS A 276 -0.43 -15.76 -7.39
C LYS A 276 0.20 -15.17 -6.12
N ILE A 277 0.32 -13.83 -6.07
CA ILE A 277 0.82 -13.14 -4.89
C ILE A 277 -0.20 -13.22 -3.76
N ALA A 278 -1.50 -13.08 -4.07
CA ALA A 278 -2.54 -13.25 -3.07
C ALA A 278 -2.55 -14.65 -2.45
N GLU A 279 -2.41 -15.71 -3.26
CA GLU A 279 -2.26 -17.09 -2.76
C GLU A 279 -1.04 -17.24 -1.85
N LYS A 280 0.10 -16.62 -2.22
CA LYS A 280 1.34 -16.65 -1.44
C LYS A 280 1.23 -15.91 -0.11
N CYS A 281 0.47 -14.82 -0.07
CA CYS A 281 0.34 -13.94 1.09
C CYS A 281 -0.84 -14.32 2.00
N TYR A 282 -1.68 -15.26 1.60
CA TYR A 282 -2.79 -15.70 2.44
C TYR A 282 -2.31 -16.63 3.55
N PHE A 283 -2.65 -16.32 4.79
CA PHE A 283 -2.48 -17.18 5.96
C PHE A 283 -3.51 -16.84 7.02
N GLU A 284 -3.78 -17.76 7.92
CA GLU A 284 -4.61 -17.52 9.10
C GLU A 284 -3.72 -17.05 10.26
N PRO A 285 -3.86 -15.79 10.73
CA PRO A 285 -3.10 -15.31 11.88
C PRO A 285 -3.44 -16.09 13.14
N LYS A 286 -2.44 -16.26 14.01
CA LYS A 286 -2.68 -16.87 15.33
C LYS A 286 -3.65 -16.02 16.14
N GLU A 287 -4.69 -16.65 16.64
CA GLU A 287 -5.57 -16.07 17.64
C GLU A 287 -4.91 -16.21 19.00
N TYR A 288 -4.75 -15.09 19.67
CA TYR A 288 -4.34 -15.05 21.09
C TYR A 288 -5.59 -14.81 21.92
N GLY A 289 -5.78 -15.62 22.97
CA GLY A 289 -6.79 -15.33 23.98
C GLY A 289 -6.51 -13.97 24.66
N PRO A 290 -7.42 -13.51 25.52
CA PRO A 290 -7.22 -12.25 26.24
C PRO A 290 -5.88 -12.26 26.99
N ILE A 291 -4.96 -11.39 26.62
CA ILE A 291 -3.71 -11.21 27.33
C ILE A 291 -3.95 -10.16 28.42
N VAL A 292 -4.01 -10.62 29.66
CA VAL A 292 -4.07 -9.72 30.82
C VAL A 292 -2.65 -9.24 31.10
N PRO A 293 -2.37 -7.94 31.03
CA PRO A 293 -1.06 -7.42 31.38
C PRO A 293 -0.75 -7.76 32.86
N VAL A 294 0.34 -8.48 33.07
CA VAL A 294 0.84 -8.72 34.45
C VAL A 294 1.71 -7.52 34.80
N PHE A 295 1.22 -6.68 35.70
CA PHE A 295 2.01 -5.60 36.27
C PHE A 295 3.00 -6.21 37.27
N ASP A 296 4.29 -6.19 36.98
CA ASP A 296 5.32 -6.41 37.96
C ASP A 296 5.42 -5.16 38.85
N LYS A 297 4.70 -5.23 39.99
CA LYS A 297 4.50 -4.11 40.91
C LYS A 297 5.79 -3.46 41.44
N HIS A 298 6.96 -4.06 41.20
CA HIS A 298 8.21 -3.60 41.86
C HIS A 298 9.22 -2.95 40.91
N ARG A 299 9.16 -3.15 39.59
CA ARG A 299 10.21 -2.65 38.68
C ARG A 299 9.80 -1.45 37.83
N GLU A 300 8.57 -1.39 37.35
CA GLU A 300 8.17 -0.39 36.38
C GLU A 300 7.58 0.87 36.99
N PHE A 301 6.92 0.77 38.15
CA PHE A 301 6.34 1.93 38.83
C PHE A 301 7.39 2.97 39.23
N LYS A 302 8.59 2.54 39.63
CA LYS A 302 9.70 3.43 39.92
C LYS A 302 10.32 4.10 38.70
N GLN A 303 10.30 3.45 37.53
CA GLN A 303 10.87 4.04 36.29
C GLN A 303 9.94 5.04 35.61
N ILE A 304 8.63 4.85 35.67
CA ILE A 304 7.65 5.73 35.03
C ILE A 304 7.44 6.98 35.89
N PHE A 305 7.24 6.83 37.20
CA PHE A 305 6.95 7.98 38.08
C PHE A 305 8.19 8.80 38.51
N CYS A 306 9.38 8.23 38.52
CA CYS A 306 10.58 9.00 38.86
C CYS A 306 11.19 9.76 37.67
N LYS A 307 10.76 9.53 36.42
CA LYS A 307 11.20 10.31 35.25
C LYS A 307 10.35 11.55 35.00
N GLU A 308 9.16 11.65 35.58
CA GLU A 308 8.26 12.80 35.37
C GLU A 308 8.28 13.81 36.51
N ILE A 309 9.05 13.57 37.60
CA ILE A 309 9.05 14.43 38.79
C ILE A 309 10.41 15.12 39.03
N TYR A 310 11.42 14.94 38.16
CA TYR A 310 12.70 15.65 38.28
C TYR A 310 13.15 16.18 36.92
#